data_b09cb679a1d46d7128e129148e312dbf
#
_entry.id   b09cb679a1d46d7128e129148e312dbf
#
_cell.length_a   1.000
_cell.length_b   1.000
_cell.length_c   1.000
_cell.angle_alpha   90.00
_cell.angle_beta   90.00
_cell.angle_gamma   90.00
#
_symmetry.space_group_name_H-M   'P 1'
#
loop_
_entity.id
_entity.type
_entity.pdbx_description
1 polymer ?
#
loop_
_entity_poly.entity_id
_entity_poly.type
_entity_poly.pdbx_seq_one_letter_code
_entity_poly.pdbx_strand_id
1 'polypeptide(L)'
;MRDQFATQAPDLVKFDLAGTEDPAASDETTGTVVWSQQAQRGFMTIENLSVNNPAEAQYQLWIFDGSREKHPVDGGVFDITDDGQVIVPIEAKLPVGAPTLFAITVERPGGVVVSDQGRIAMVGKVGA
;
A
#
# COMPACT_ATOMS: atom_id res chain seq x y z
N MET A 1 13.34 -3.64 15.10
CA MET A 1 13.37 -2.44 14.24
C MET A 1 12.00 -1.83 14.05
N ARG A 2 10.98 -2.61 13.69
CA ARG A 2 9.63 -2.09 13.52
C ARG A 2 9.07 -1.49 14.82
N ASP A 3 9.22 -2.19 15.92
CA ASP A 3 8.74 -1.72 17.23
C ASP A 3 9.46 -0.45 17.66
N GLN A 4 10.77 -0.39 17.40
CA GLN A 4 11.56 0.79 17.72
C GLN A 4 11.13 1.99 16.88
N PHE A 5 10.85 1.78 15.60
CA PHE A 5 10.33 2.82 14.72
C PHE A 5 8.98 3.33 15.24
N ALA A 6 8.08 2.41 15.56
CA ALA A 6 6.75 2.76 16.07
C ALA A 6 6.82 3.53 17.39
N THR A 7 7.81 3.23 18.22
CA THR A 7 7.98 3.90 19.52
C THR A 7 8.56 5.30 19.38
N GLN A 8 9.43 5.51 18.40
CA GLN A 8 10.19 6.76 18.28
C GLN A 8 9.56 7.81 17.40
N ALA A 9 8.53 7.47 16.64
CA ALA A 9 7.88 8.40 15.74
C ALA A 9 6.47 8.72 16.25
N PRO A 10 6.30 9.80 17.02
CA PRO A 10 5.00 10.10 17.63
C PRO A 10 3.91 10.48 16.62
N ASP A 11 4.28 10.79 15.38
CA ASP A 11 3.34 11.11 14.31
C ASP A 11 2.88 9.88 13.53
N LEU A 12 3.19 8.68 14.01
CA LEU A 12 2.79 7.45 13.33
C LEU A 12 1.28 7.32 13.28
N VAL A 13 0.79 6.95 12.11
CA VAL A 13 -0.59 6.59 11.92
C VAL A 13 -0.67 5.17 11.39
N LYS A 14 -1.71 4.48 11.79
CA LYS A 14 -1.93 3.09 11.43
C LYS A 14 -3.24 2.97 10.70
N PHE A 15 -3.22 2.25 9.58
CA PHE A 15 -4.39 2.06 8.73
C PHE A 15 -4.58 0.57 8.50
N ASP A 16 -5.82 0.11 8.58
CA ASP A 16 -6.13 -1.27 8.23
C ASP A 16 -6.56 -1.33 6.77
N LEU A 17 -6.00 -2.29 6.06
CA LEU A 17 -6.35 -2.57 4.66
C LEU A 17 -7.18 -3.84 4.60
N ALA A 18 -8.13 -3.87 3.69
CA ALA A 18 -8.95 -5.06 3.45
C ALA A 18 -8.86 -5.44 1.98
N GLY A 19 -8.96 -6.73 1.71
CA GLY A 19 -9.07 -7.23 0.35
C GLY A 19 -10.39 -6.82 -0.28
N THR A 20 -10.38 -6.71 -1.60
CA THR A 20 -11.55 -6.38 -2.40
C THR A 20 -12.09 -7.66 -3.06
N GLU A 21 -12.98 -7.50 -4.03
CA GLU A 21 -13.47 -8.63 -4.83
C GLU A 21 -12.54 -8.98 -5.98
N ASP A 22 -11.39 -8.30 -6.10
CA ASP A 22 -10.41 -8.64 -7.12
C ASP A 22 -9.93 -10.08 -6.94
N PRO A 23 -9.71 -10.83 -8.03
CA PRO A 23 -9.25 -12.23 -7.93
C PRO A 23 -7.94 -12.42 -7.17
N ALA A 24 -7.11 -11.39 -7.04
CA ALA A 24 -5.86 -11.47 -6.27
C ALA A 24 -6.11 -11.50 -4.76
N ALA A 25 -7.29 -11.09 -4.30
CA ALA A 25 -7.65 -11.05 -2.88
C ALA A 25 -8.65 -12.13 -2.55
N SER A 26 -8.78 -12.43 -1.25
CA SER A 26 -9.78 -13.35 -0.74
C SER A 26 -10.39 -12.75 0.52
N ASP A 27 -11.35 -13.46 1.12
CA ASP A 27 -11.95 -13.02 2.38
C ASP A 27 -10.94 -12.94 3.51
N GLU A 28 -9.82 -13.64 3.38
CA GLU A 28 -8.76 -13.67 4.40
C GLU A 28 -7.65 -12.65 4.14
N THR A 29 -7.71 -11.91 3.03
CA THR A 29 -6.68 -10.94 2.70
C THR A 29 -6.82 -9.73 3.62
N THR A 30 -5.77 -9.45 4.37
CA THR A 30 -5.73 -8.32 5.31
C THR A 30 -4.39 -7.61 5.21
N GLY A 31 -4.36 -6.39 5.68
CA GLY A 31 -3.11 -5.65 5.72
C GLY A 31 -3.17 -4.52 6.73
N THR A 32 -1.99 -4.01 7.05
CA THR A 32 -1.83 -2.87 7.94
C THR A 32 -0.75 -1.97 7.38
N VAL A 33 -1.02 -0.66 7.33
CA VAL A 33 -0.03 0.33 6.98
C VAL A 33 0.36 1.09 8.23
N VAL A 34 1.66 1.25 8.44
CA VAL A 34 2.21 2.15 9.46
C VAL A 34 2.97 3.24 8.71
N TRP A 35 2.57 4.48 8.92
CA TRP A 35 3.09 5.62 8.17
C TRP A 35 3.56 6.71 9.10
N SER A 36 4.76 7.26 8.85
CA SER A 36 5.28 8.45 9.51
C SER A 36 5.19 9.62 8.56
N GLN A 37 4.34 10.59 8.91
CA GLN A 37 4.19 11.80 8.12
C GLN A 37 5.48 12.64 8.14
N GLN A 38 6.11 12.70 9.29
CA GLN A 38 7.34 13.45 9.44
C GLN A 38 8.50 12.83 8.67
N ALA A 39 8.63 11.52 8.74
CA ALA A 39 9.70 10.80 8.03
C ALA A 39 9.37 10.55 6.55
N GLN A 40 8.10 10.70 6.15
CA GLN A 40 7.62 10.44 4.79
C GLN A 40 7.92 9.02 4.34
N ARG A 41 7.73 8.07 5.25
CA ARG A 41 7.94 6.66 4.96
C ARG A 41 7.19 5.79 5.96
N GLY A 42 7.10 4.52 5.65
CA GLY A 42 6.44 3.56 6.49
C GLY A 42 6.63 2.15 5.94
N PHE A 43 5.75 1.27 6.34
CA PHE A 43 5.75 -0.09 5.83
C PHE A 43 4.33 -0.67 5.89
N MET A 44 4.12 -1.71 5.09
CA MET A 44 2.88 -2.48 5.10
C MET A 44 3.16 -3.89 5.54
N THR A 45 2.25 -4.47 6.30
CA THR A 45 2.20 -5.90 6.55
C THR A 45 0.98 -6.44 5.81
N ILE A 46 1.19 -7.37 4.89
CA ILE A 46 0.12 -7.91 4.05
C ILE A 46 0.02 -9.42 4.28
N GLU A 47 -1.19 -9.92 4.47
CA GLU A 47 -1.44 -11.34 4.67
C GLU A 47 -2.46 -11.85 3.67
N ASN A 48 -2.19 -13.02 3.11
CA ASN A 48 -3.12 -13.75 2.24
C ASN A 48 -3.46 -13.02 0.94
N LEU A 49 -2.52 -12.26 0.39
CA LEU A 49 -2.63 -11.71 -0.95
C LEU A 49 -1.92 -12.67 -1.91
N SER A 50 -2.49 -12.87 -3.08
CA SER A 50 -1.99 -13.86 -4.03
C SER A 50 -0.57 -13.57 -4.48
N VAL A 51 0.24 -14.61 -4.58
CA VAL A 51 1.56 -14.53 -5.19
C VAL A 51 1.40 -14.13 -6.65
N ASN A 52 2.21 -13.18 -7.11
CA ASN A 52 2.17 -12.72 -8.49
C ASN A 52 3.39 -13.20 -9.26
N ASN A 53 3.24 -13.26 -10.58
CA ASN A 53 4.35 -13.50 -11.49
C ASN A 53 4.83 -12.12 -11.98
N PRO A 54 6.03 -11.65 -11.57
CA PRO A 54 6.47 -10.30 -11.92
C PRO A 54 6.64 -10.07 -13.42
N ALA A 55 6.75 -11.13 -14.20
CA ALA A 55 6.83 -11.01 -15.66
C ALA A 55 5.47 -10.70 -16.30
N GLU A 56 4.38 -10.93 -15.57
CA GLU A 56 3.03 -10.72 -16.08
C GLU A 56 2.33 -9.54 -15.42
N ALA A 57 2.52 -9.36 -14.10
CA ALA A 57 1.88 -8.29 -13.35
C ALA A 57 2.62 -8.07 -12.03
N GLN A 58 2.54 -6.86 -11.54
CA GLN A 58 3.07 -6.51 -10.22
C GLN A 58 2.04 -5.71 -9.46
N TYR A 59 2.18 -5.68 -8.13
CA TYR A 59 1.35 -4.84 -7.28
C TYR A 59 1.98 -3.46 -7.16
N GLN A 60 1.13 -2.45 -7.01
CA GLN A 60 1.59 -1.08 -6.81
C GLN A 60 0.76 -0.42 -5.72
N LEU A 61 1.45 0.27 -4.81
CA LEU A 61 0.80 1.01 -3.74
C LEU A 61 0.52 2.42 -4.21
N TRP A 62 -0.67 2.92 -3.90
CA TRP A 62 -1.08 4.29 -4.17
C TRP A 62 -1.51 4.95 -2.87
N ILE A 63 -0.98 6.15 -2.62
CA ILE A 63 -1.29 6.93 -1.43
C ILE A 63 -2.16 8.10 -1.87
N PHE A 64 -3.41 8.10 -1.46
CA PHE A 64 -4.33 9.19 -1.78
C PHE A 64 -4.11 10.30 -0.77
N ASP A 65 -3.68 11.45 -1.28
CA ASP A 65 -3.28 12.61 -0.49
C ASP A 65 -4.36 13.67 -0.63
N GLY A 66 -5.00 14.02 0.50
CA GLY A 66 -6.08 15.00 0.51
C GLY A 66 -5.65 16.40 0.10
N SER A 67 -4.34 16.68 0.10
CA SER A 67 -3.81 17.95 -0.36
C SER A 67 -3.57 17.99 -1.88
N ARG A 68 -3.80 16.89 -2.58
CA ARG A 68 -3.65 16.76 -4.03
C ARG A 68 -4.99 16.50 -4.68
N GLU A 69 -5.28 17.18 -5.77
CA GLU A 69 -6.59 17.09 -6.39
C GLU A 69 -6.70 16.05 -7.49
N LYS A 70 -5.59 15.68 -8.15
CA LYS A 70 -5.68 14.87 -9.37
C LYS A 70 -5.36 13.39 -9.16
N HIS A 71 -4.16 13.09 -8.70
CA HIS A 71 -3.67 11.71 -8.72
C HIS A 71 -3.08 11.33 -7.38
N PRO A 72 -3.25 10.06 -6.98
CA PRO A 72 -2.57 9.56 -5.80
C PRO A 72 -1.05 9.51 -6.02
N VAL A 73 -0.33 9.44 -4.92
CA VAL A 73 1.13 9.35 -4.94
C VAL A 73 1.53 7.89 -5.08
N ASP A 74 2.45 7.60 -6.00
CA ASP A 74 3.03 6.27 -6.17
C ASP A 74 3.86 5.93 -4.93
N GLY A 75 3.48 4.86 -4.25
CA GLY A 75 4.16 4.37 -3.05
C GLY A 75 5.10 3.21 -3.31
N GLY A 76 5.26 2.80 -4.54
CA GLY A 76 6.19 1.75 -4.93
C GLY A 76 5.52 0.53 -5.54
N VAL A 77 6.29 -0.16 -6.37
CA VAL A 77 5.90 -1.43 -6.99
C VAL A 77 6.51 -2.55 -6.17
N PHE A 78 5.77 -3.61 -5.95
CA PHE A 78 6.26 -4.73 -5.15
C PHE A 78 5.65 -6.05 -5.61
N ASP A 79 6.26 -7.14 -5.16
CA ASP A 79 5.82 -8.48 -5.46
C ASP A 79 5.39 -9.18 -4.17
N ILE A 80 4.43 -10.07 -4.31
CA ILE A 80 4.06 -10.99 -3.23
C ILE A 80 4.69 -12.33 -3.57
N THR A 81 5.70 -12.70 -2.79
CA THR A 81 6.44 -13.94 -3.00
C THR A 81 5.97 -15.08 -2.13
N ASP A 82 5.10 -14.78 -1.17
CA ASP A 82 4.56 -15.74 -0.20
C ASP A 82 3.15 -15.27 0.15
N ASP A 83 2.16 -16.15 0.06
CA ASP A 83 0.77 -15.78 0.35
C ASP A 83 0.46 -15.79 1.86
N GLY A 84 1.43 -16.08 2.72
CA GLY A 84 1.29 -15.89 4.16
C GLY A 84 1.42 -14.42 4.52
N GLN A 85 2.49 -14.06 5.20
CA GLN A 85 2.72 -12.68 5.62
C GLN A 85 3.93 -12.10 4.89
N VAL A 86 3.75 -10.89 4.34
CA VAL A 86 4.82 -10.15 3.67
C VAL A 86 4.89 -8.74 4.25
N ILE A 87 6.09 -8.25 4.52
CA ILE A 87 6.31 -6.88 4.97
C ILE A 87 6.94 -6.10 3.82
N VAL A 88 6.29 -5.00 3.43
CA VAL A 88 6.69 -4.19 2.29
C VAL A 88 7.02 -2.78 2.76
N PRO A 89 8.24 -2.28 2.52
CA PRO A 89 8.54 -0.87 2.81
C PRO A 89 7.79 0.04 1.85
N ILE A 90 7.39 1.20 2.35
CA ILE A 90 6.69 2.21 1.55
C ILE A 90 7.67 3.31 1.17
N GLU A 91 7.78 3.58 -0.12
CA GLU A 91 8.65 4.61 -0.68
C GLU A 91 7.82 5.55 -1.53
N ALA A 92 7.31 6.62 -0.91
CA ALA A 92 6.53 7.61 -1.63
C ALA A 92 7.43 8.34 -2.63
N LYS A 93 7.00 8.41 -3.88
CA LYS A 93 7.77 9.07 -4.94
C LYS A 93 7.69 10.59 -4.86
N LEU A 94 6.68 11.10 -4.17
CA LEU A 94 6.46 12.53 -3.96
C LEU A 94 6.08 12.75 -2.51
N PRO A 95 6.31 13.95 -1.96
CA PRO A 95 5.86 14.26 -0.59
C PRO A 95 4.36 14.09 -0.44
N VAL A 96 3.95 13.47 0.66
CA VAL A 96 2.55 13.25 1.00
C VAL A 96 2.17 14.24 2.09
N GLY A 97 1.16 15.08 1.82
CA GLY A 97 0.71 16.09 2.78
C GLY A 97 -0.31 15.55 3.77
N ALA A 98 -1.34 14.88 3.28
CA ALA A 98 -2.44 14.41 4.13
C ALA A 98 -2.97 13.07 3.59
N PRO A 99 -2.40 11.94 4.00
CA PRO A 99 -2.87 10.64 3.50
C PRO A 99 -4.30 10.38 3.99
N THR A 100 -5.18 10.05 3.06
CA THR A 100 -6.59 9.78 3.35
C THR A 100 -6.99 8.35 3.05
N LEU A 101 -6.28 7.70 2.12
CA LEU A 101 -6.59 6.35 1.71
C LEU A 101 -5.34 5.72 1.11
N PHE A 102 -5.15 4.43 1.36
CA PHE A 102 -4.13 3.63 0.72
C PHE A 102 -4.81 2.56 -0.13
N ALA A 103 -4.32 2.35 -1.34
CA ALA A 103 -4.85 1.32 -2.23
C ALA A 103 -3.71 0.55 -2.88
N ILE A 104 -3.93 -0.74 -3.08
CA ILE A 104 -3.00 -1.59 -3.79
C ILE A 104 -3.68 -2.08 -5.06
N THR A 105 -3.05 -1.82 -6.20
CA THR A 105 -3.58 -2.21 -7.50
C THR A 105 -2.71 -3.29 -8.13
N VAL A 106 -3.28 -3.99 -9.11
CA VAL A 106 -2.54 -4.93 -9.94
C VAL A 106 -2.25 -4.20 -11.25
N GLU A 107 -0.97 -4.07 -11.57
CA GLU A 107 -0.53 -3.30 -12.73
C GLU A 107 0.40 -4.13 -13.61
N ARG A 108 0.71 -3.61 -14.78
CA ARG A 108 1.70 -4.23 -15.67
C ARG A 108 3.09 -4.22 -15.01
N PRO A 109 4.01 -5.09 -15.45
CA PRO A 109 5.37 -5.11 -14.89
C PRO A 109 6.03 -3.74 -14.94
N GLY A 110 6.65 -3.36 -13.81
CA GLY A 110 7.27 -2.04 -13.66
C GLY A 110 6.32 -0.98 -13.15
N GLY A 111 5.02 -1.29 -13.07
CA GLY A 111 4.02 -0.34 -12.61
C GLY A 111 3.63 0.69 -13.65
N VAL A 112 2.88 1.69 -13.21
CA VAL A 112 2.38 2.77 -14.08
C VAL A 112 2.57 4.12 -13.39
N VAL A 113 2.60 5.17 -14.16
CA VAL A 113 2.68 6.53 -13.61
C VAL A 113 1.33 6.96 -13.06
N VAL A 114 0.27 6.63 -13.79
CA VAL A 114 -1.10 6.90 -13.39
C VAL A 114 -1.91 5.63 -13.58
N SER A 115 -2.53 5.15 -12.49
CA SER A 115 -3.35 3.95 -12.56
C SER A 115 -4.76 4.31 -13.02
N ASP A 116 -5.32 3.47 -13.89
CA ASP A 116 -6.74 3.56 -14.22
C ASP A 116 -7.61 2.95 -13.11
N GLN A 117 -6.97 2.35 -12.12
CA GLN A 117 -7.62 1.72 -10.97
C GLN A 117 -8.60 0.62 -11.38
N GLY A 118 -8.32 -0.04 -12.52
CA GLY A 118 -9.17 -1.09 -13.03
C GLY A 118 -9.12 -2.36 -12.19
N ARG A 119 -8.02 -2.58 -11.45
CA ARG A 119 -7.87 -3.74 -10.59
C ARG A 119 -7.33 -3.32 -9.23
N ILE A 120 -8.22 -3.03 -8.31
CA ILE A 120 -7.87 -2.69 -6.93
C ILE A 120 -7.96 -3.95 -6.09
N ALA A 121 -6.81 -4.41 -5.56
CA ALA A 121 -6.75 -5.64 -4.77
C ALA A 121 -7.00 -5.38 -3.28
N MET A 122 -6.54 -4.26 -2.77
CA MET A 122 -6.72 -3.91 -1.35
C MET A 122 -6.95 -2.41 -1.20
N VAL A 123 -7.65 -2.02 -0.15
CA VAL A 123 -7.93 -0.62 0.12
C VAL A 123 -8.13 -0.40 1.62
N GLY A 124 -7.72 0.76 2.12
CA GLY A 124 -7.93 1.15 3.50
C GLY A 124 -7.95 2.64 3.67
N LYS A 125 -8.93 3.13 4.43
CA LYS A 125 -9.09 4.56 4.72
C LYS A 125 -8.51 4.93 6.06
N VAL A 126 -8.04 6.17 6.16
CA VAL A 126 -7.57 6.75 7.41
C VAL A 126 -8.74 6.93 8.36
N GLY A 127 -8.52 6.62 9.63
CA GLY A 127 -9.49 6.91 10.66
C GLY A 127 -10.71 6.01 10.68
N ALA A 128 -10.66 4.93 9.92
CA ALA A 128 -11.78 3.96 9.92
C ALA A 128 -11.73 3.06 11.14
#